data_2e33b3a7f555a83e87581b348f232c80
#
_entry.id   2e33b3a7f555a83e87581b348f232c80
#
_cell.length_a   1.000
_cell.length_b   1.000
_cell.length_c   1.000
_cell.angle_alpha   90.00
_cell.angle_beta   90.00
_cell.angle_gamma   90.00
#
_symmetry.space_group_name_H-M   'P 1'
#
loop_
_entity.id
_entity.type
_entity.pdbx_description
1 polymer ?
#
loop_
_entity_poly.entity_id
_entity_poly.type
_entity_poly.pdbx_seq_one_letter_code
_entity_poly.pdbx_strand_id
1 'polypeptide(L)'
;MAETEEELRSLLMKVKEESEKVDLKLNIEKTKIMASGPITSWQIDGKEWKQGHFVFGGSKLTSDGDCSHEIKRHLLLGRKVMTNLNNILKSRDMILATMVCLLKALVFPVVMYGCESWTIKKTDHQRIDAFELWC
;
A
#
# COMPACT_ATOMS: atom_id res chain seq x y z
N MET A 1 -18.59 4.28 -1.48
CA MET A 1 -18.65 2.92 -2.06
C MET A 1 -19.99 2.79 -2.72
N ALA A 2 -20.08 2.04 -3.81
CA ALA A 2 -21.31 1.80 -4.54
C ALA A 2 -21.48 0.29 -4.73
N GLU A 3 -22.69 -0.20 -4.69
CA GLU A 3 -23.00 -1.63 -4.86
C GLU A 3 -23.24 -1.97 -6.34
N THR A 4 -23.63 -0.97 -7.13
CA THR A 4 -23.91 -1.12 -8.57
C THR A 4 -23.11 -0.14 -9.41
N GLU A 5 -22.96 -0.47 -10.69
CA GLU A 5 -22.32 0.39 -11.69
C GLU A 5 -23.03 1.74 -11.85
N GLU A 6 -24.35 1.71 -11.89
CA GLU A 6 -25.18 2.90 -12.06
C GLU A 6 -25.04 3.86 -10.87
N GLU A 7 -25.00 3.30 -9.66
CA GLU A 7 -24.78 4.07 -8.43
C GLU A 7 -23.40 4.72 -8.43
N LEU A 8 -22.35 3.99 -8.83
CA LEU A 8 -21.00 4.54 -8.93
C LEU A 8 -20.91 5.66 -9.97
N ARG A 9 -21.56 5.48 -11.11
CA ARG A 9 -21.65 6.53 -12.16
C ARG A 9 -22.33 7.78 -11.62
N SER A 10 -23.46 7.63 -10.93
CA SER A 10 -24.18 8.74 -10.31
C SER A 10 -23.33 9.48 -9.29
N LEU A 11 -22.61 8.75 -8.42
CA LEU A 11 -21.68 9.34 -7.44
C LEU A 11 -20.54 10.10 -8.09
N LEU A 12 -19.93 9.57 -9.15
CA LEU A 12 -18.85 10.23 -9.88
C LEU A 12 -19.32 11.51 -10.55
N MET A 13 -20.52 11.50 -11.15
CA MET A 13 -21.11 12.71 -11.76
C MET A 13 -21.36 13.79 -10.71
N LYS A 14 -21.90 13.43 -9.53
CA LYS A 14 -22.07 14.38 -8.41
C LYS A 14 -20.73 14.93 -7.93
N VAL A 15 -19.71 14.11 -7.77
CA VAL A 15 -18.37 14.55 -7.37
C VAL A 15 -17.80 15.51 -8.41
N LYS A 16 -17.99 15.24 -9.72
CA LYS A 16 -17.55 16.11 -10.79
C LYS A 16 -18.25 17.47 -10.72
N GLU A 17 -19.58 17.48 -10.61
CA GLU A 17 -20.38 18.73 -10.50
C GLU A 17 -19.99 19.56 -9.27
N GLU A 18 -19.85 18.93 -8.10
CA GLU A 18 -19.48 19.63 -6.87
C GLU A 18 -18.03 20.14 -6.92
N SER A 19 -17.12 19.40 -7.52
CA SER A 19 -15.73 19.84 -7.68
C SER A 19 -15.60 21.02 -8.66
N GLU A 20 -16.40 21.05 -9.73
CA GLU A 20 -16.40 22.14 -10.70
C GLU A 20 -16.91 23.46 -10.08
N LYS A 21 -17.81 23.41 -9.10
CA LYS A 21 -18.29 24.62 -8.37
C LYS A 21 -17.17 25.33 -7.56
N VAL A 22 -16.11 24.62 -7.23
CA VAL A 22 -14.96 25.15 -6.48
C VAL A 22 -13.69 25.21 -7.33
N ASP A 23 -13.84 25.26 -8.67
CA ASP A 23 -12.76 25.30 -9.66
C ASP A 23 -11.78 24.11 -9.59
N LEU A 24 -12.20 22.99 -9.03
CA LEU A 24 -11.43 21.74 -9.01
C LEU A 24 -11.85 20.84 -10.17
N LYS A 25 -10.87 20.30 -10.90
CA LYS A 25 -11.13 19.33 -11.99
C LYS A 25 -10.72 17.92 -11.58
N LEU A 26 -11.64 16.98 -11.77
CA LEU A 26 -11.36 15.56 -11.55
C LEU A 26 -10.24 15.09 -12.50
N ASN A 27 -9.15 14.56 -11.94
CA ASN A 27 -8.07 13.99 -12.74
C ASN A 27 -8.37 12.54 -13.07
N ILE A 28 -8.83 12.28 -14.30
CA ILE A 28 -9.26 10.97 -14.77
C ILE A 28 -8.11 9.96 -14.80
N GLU A 29 -6.89 10.37 -15.15
CA GLU A 29 -5.73 9.48 -15.20
C GLU A 29 -5.31 8.97 -13.81
N LYS A 30 -5.51 9.81 -12.77
CA LYS A 30 -5.21 9.46 -11.38
C LYS A 30 -6.37 8.77 -10.66
N THR A 31 -7.60 8.94 -11.18
CA THR A 31 -8.77 8.30 -10.59
C THR A 31 -8.87 6.86 -11.10
N LYS A 32 -8.95 5.91 -10.18
CA LYS A 32 -9.02 4.48 -10.48
C LYS A 32 -10.26 3.88 -9.85
N ILE A 33 -10.83 2.89 -10.51
CA ILE A 33 -11.96 2.11 -10.00
C ILE A 33 -11.45 0.78 -9.48
N MET A 34 -11.91 0.39 -8.31
CA MET A 34 -11.66 -0.92 -7.73
C MET A 34 -13.00 -1.62 -7.50
N ALA A 35 -13.11 -2.85 -7.97
CA ALA A 35 -14.29 -3.67 -7.77
C ALA A 35 -13.90 -5.07 -7.29
N SER A 36 -14.77 -5.69 -6.51
CA SER A 36 -14.59 -7.05 -5.98
C SER A 36 -15.01 -8.15 -6.96
N GLY A 37 -15.09 -7.85 -8.27
CA GLY A 37 -15.47 -8.80 -9.31
C GLY A 37 -14.80 -8.49 -10.65
N PRO A 38 -14.94 -9.39 -11.64
CA PRO A 38 -14.39 -9.17 -12.97
C PRO A 38 -15.19 -8.03 -13.67
N ILE A 39 -14.54 -6.88 -13.82
CA ILE A 39 -15.05 -5.78 -14.62
C ILE A 39 -14.30 -5.79 -15.94
N THR A 40 -15.04 -5.95 -17.04
CA THR A 40 -14.45 -6.10 -18.37
C THR A 40 -14.09 -4.76 -19.02
N SER A 41 -14.83 -3.71 -18.80
CA SER A 41 -14.48 -2.34 -19.21
C SER A 41 -15.50 -1.35 -18.67
N TRP A 42 -15.02 -0.19 -18.22
CA TRP A 42 -15.88 0.90 -17.76
C TRP A 42 -15.67 2.11 -18.62
N GLN A 43 -16.76 2.60 -19.21
CA GLN A 43 -16.78 3.86 -19.93
C GLN A 43 -17.68 4.85 -19.19
N ILE A 44 -17.08 5.92 -18.67
CA ILE A 44 -17.80 7.04 -18.08
C ILE A 44 -17.42 8.29 -18.88
N ASP A 45 -18.41 8.99 -19.38
CA ASP A 45 -18.23 10.24 -20.14
C ASP A 45 -17.34 10.05 -21.40
N GLY A 46 -17.48 8.90 -22.08
CA GLY A 46 -16.72 8.57 -23.29
C GLY A 46 -15.24 8.23 -23.06
N LYS A 47 -14.79 8.13 -21.80
CA LYS A 47 -13.43 7.75 -21.44
C LYS A 47 -13.39 6.39 -20.78
N GLU A 48 -12.43 5.57 -21.19
CA GLU A 48 -12.22 4.25 -20.64
C GLU A 48 -11.50 4.34 -19.29
N TRP A 49 -12.11 3.74 -18.27
CA TRP A 49 -11.53 3.68 -16.91
C TRP A 49 -10.91 2.32 -16.68
N LYS A 50 -9.65 2.32 -16.28
CA LYS A 50 -8.91 1.07 -16.03
C LYS A 50 -9.11 0.61 -14.60
N GLN A 51 -9.41 -0.67 -14.43
CA GLN A 51 -9.27 -1.33 -13.15
C GLN A 51 -7.79 -1.29 -12.76
N GLY A 52 -7.48 -0.81 -11.58
CA GLY A 52 -6.10 -0.64 -11.16
C GLY A 52 -5.88 -0.94 -9.70
N HIS A 53 -4.64 -1.20 -9.38
CA HIS A 53 -4.22 -1.24 -7.98
C HIS A 53 -4.32 0.16 -7.38
N PHE A 54 -4.87 0.24 -6.21
CA PHE A 54 -4.97 1.49 -5.47
C PHE A 54 -3.87 1.53 -4.41
N VAL A 55 -3.12 2.62 -4.37
CA VAL A 55 -2.17 2.86 -3.27
C VAL A 55 -2.77 3.95 -2.40
N PHE A 56 -3.19 3.58 -1.20
CA PHE A 56 -3.76 4.49 -0.23
C PHE A 56 -2.90 4.49 1.03
N GLY A 57 -2.48 5.68 1.47
CA GLY A 57 -1.62 5.79 2.65
C GLY A 57 -0.30 5.01 2.57
N GLY A 58 0.21 4.74 1.36
CA GLY A 58 1.41 3.92 1.15
C GLY A 58 1.17 2.41 1.06
N SER A 59 -0.04 1.93 1.37
CA SER A 59 -0.44 0.52 1.24
C SER A 59 -1.11 0.24 -0.09
N LYS A 60 -0.72 -0.85 -0.74
CA LYS A 60 -1.31 -1.32 -1.99
C LYS A 60 -2.56 -2.14 -1.69
N LEU A 61 -3.71 -1.60 -2.08
CA LEU A 61 -4.99 -2.30 -1.97
C LEU A 61 -5.22 -3.15 -3.22
N THR A 62 -5.59 -4.41 -3.03
CA THR A 62 -5.98 -5.34 -4.08
C THR A 62 -7.46 -5.69 -3.96
N SER A 63 -8.11 -5.99 -5.08
CA SER A 63 -9.54 -6.31 -5.12
C SER A 63 -9.93 -7.59 -4.37
N ASP A 64 -8.96 -8.50 -4.20
CA ASP A 64 -9.11 -9.77 -3.48
C ASP A 64 -8.82 -9.66 -1.97
N GLY A 65 -8.40 -8.49 -1.49
CA GLY A 65 -8.02 -8.26 -0.09
C GLY A 65 -6.77 -9.03 0.35
N ASP A 66 -5.98 -9.61 -0.58
CA ASP A 66 -4.75 -10.32 -0.25
C ASP A 66 -3.59 -9.36 0.01
N CYS A 67 -3.18 -9.27 1.27
CA CYS A 67 -2.08 -8.42 1.71
C CYS A 67 -0.69 -9.06 1.52
N SER A 68 -0.59 -10.32 1.06
CA SER A 68 0.71 -11.02 0.93
C SER A 68 1.69 -10.30 0.02
N HIS A 69 1.22 -9.64 -1.03
CA HIS A 69 2.06 -8.83 -1.91
C HIS A 69 2.60 -7.59 -1.22
N GLU A 70 1.77 -6.95 -0.41
CA GLU A 70 2.14 -5.76 0.35
C GLU A 70 3.16 -6.10 1.44
N ILE A 71 2.92 -7.17 2.18
CA ILE A 71 3.85 -7.69 3.20
C ILE A 71 5.22 -7.97 2.57
N LYS A 72 5.27 -8.67 1.44
CA LYS A 72 6.52 -8.92 0.70
C LYS A 72 7.22 -7.62 0.30
N ARG A 73 6.48 -6.63 -0.18
CA ARG A 73 7.02 -5.32 -0.56
C ARG A 73 7.67 -4.61 0.62
N HIS A 74 7.00 -4.59 1.78
CA HIS A 74 7.51 -3.98 3.00
C HIS A 74 8.74 -4.70 3.55
N LEU A 75 8.75 -6.03 3.53
CA LEU A 75 9.93 -6.83 3.90
C LEU A 75 11.14 -6.53 2.98
N LEU A 76 10.92 -6.34 1.68
CA LEU A 76 11.99 -5.95 0.75
C LEU A 76 12.50 -4.53 1.04
N LEU A 77 11.62 -3.59 1.37
CA LEU A 77 12.02 -2.25 1.79
C LEU A 77 12.82 -2.28 3.08
N GLY A 78 12.40 -3.06 4.08
CA GLY A 78 13.14 -3.26 5.32
C GLY A 78 14.53 -3.83 5.09
N ARG A 79 14.66 -4.84 4.20
CA ARG A 79 15.97 -5.39 3.80
C ARG A 79 16.87 -4.33 3.18
N LYS A 80 16.31 -3.48 2.32
CA LYS A 80 17.07 -2.38 1.69
C LYS A 80 17.57 -1.39 2.73
N VAL A 81 16.72 -0.99 3.68
CA VAL A 81 17.11 -0.11 4.79
C VAL A 81 18.20 -0.77 5.64
N MET A 82 18.04 -2.05 6.00
CA MET A 82 19.02 -2.82 6.75
C MET A 82 20.38 -2.90 6.04
N THR A 83 20.37 -3.13 4.73
CA THR A 83 21.60 -3.16 3.91
C THR A 83 22.32 -1.81 3.93
N ASN A 84 21.57 -0.70 3.85
CA ASN A 84 22.14 0.65 3.93
C ASN A 84 22.74 0.95 5.32
N LEU A 85 22.13 0.41 6.39
CA LEU A 85 22.64 0.56 7.75
C LEU A 85 23.82 -0.36 8.08
N ASN A 86 24.07 -1.39 7.28
CA ASN A 86 25.07 -2.42 7.56
C ASN A 86 26.47 -1.86 7.82
N ASN A 87 26.88 -0.80 7.10
CA ASN A 87 28.16 -0.15 7.31
C ASN A 87 28.26 0.53 8.68
N ILE A 88 27.14 1.09 9.17
CA ILE A 88 27.05 1.72 10.49
C ILE A 88 27.03 0.65 11.58
N LEU A 89 26.23 -0.40 11.40
CA LEU A 89 26.06 -1.50 12.36
C LEU A 89 27.33 -2.34 12.53
N LYS A 90 28.20 -2.39 11.53
CA LYS A 90 29.50 -3.09 11.57
C LYS A 90 30.62 -2.28 12.23
N SER A 91 30.35 -1.05 12.68
CA SER A 91 31.35 -0.26 13.41
C SER A 91 31.72 -0.95 14.72
N ARG A 92 33.04 -1.06 14.97
CA ARG A 92 33.59 -1.73 16.19
C ARG A 92 33.18 -1.06 17.49
N ASP A 93 32.84 0.22 17.43
CA ASP A 93 32.54 1.03 18.61
C ASP A 93 31.05 0.99 18.99
N MET A 94 30.22 0.27 18.22
CA MET A 94 28.80 0.22 18.46
C MET A 94 28.43 -0.95 19.38
N ILE A 95 27.82 -0.64 20.52
CA ILE A 95 27.32 -1.64 21.45
C ILE A 95 25.98 -2.25 20.94
N LEU A 96 25.75 -3.51 21.29
CA LEU A 96 24.56 -4.27 20.86
C LEU A 96 23.24 -3.56 21.18
N ALA A 97 23.14 -2.94 22.35
CA ALA A 97 21.93 -2.19 22.74
C ALA A 97 21.62 -1.05 21.78
N THR A 98 22.64 -0.33 21.30
CA THR A 98 22.47 0.75 20.31
C THR A 98 22.07 0.18 18.95
N MET A 99 22.63 -0.95 18.53
CA MET A 99 22.23 -1.64 17.29
C MET A 99 20.74 -2.01 17.30
N VAL A 100 20.28 -2.62 18.39
CA VAL A 100 18.87 -2.99 18.55
C VAL A 100 17.96 -1.75 18.55
N CYS A 101 18.39 -0.66 19.20
CA CYS A 101 17.64 0.59 19.21
C CYS A 101 17.51 1.17 17.79
N LEU A 102 18.59 1.18 17.00
CA LEU A 102 18.57 1.64 15.60
C LEU A 102 17.67 0.79 14.73
N LEU A 103 17.70 -0.53 14.88
CA LEU A 103 16.81 -1.44 14.14
C LEU A 103 15.34 -1.15 14.46
N LYS A 104 15.00 -1.01 15.74
CA LYS A 104 13.64 -0.68 16.18
C LYS A 104 13.18 0.68 15.70
N ALA A 105 14.06 1.66 15.61
CA ALA A 105 13.72 3.02 15.22
C ALA A 105 13.66 3.23 13.70
N LEU A 106 14.47 2.50 12.92
CA LEU A 106 14.65 2.76 11.49
C LEU A 106 14.12 1.66 10.59
N VAL A 107 14.27 0.39 10.97
CA VAL A 107 13.89 -0.74 10.11
C VAL A 107 12.44 -1.18 10.36
N PHE A 108 12.08 -1.42 11.62
CA PHE A 108 10.75 -1.91 11.96
C PHE A 108 9.62 -0.96 11.54
N PRO A 109 9.71 0.38 11.69
CA PRO A 109 8.65 1.27 11.22
C PRO A 109 8.42 1.21 9.71
N VAL A 110 9.47 0.96 8.91
CA VAL A 110 9.35 0.80 7.47
C VAL A 110 8.63 -0.51 7.11
N VAL A 111 8.93 -1.58 7.83
CA VAL A 111 8.31 -2.90 7.60
C VAL A 111 6.87 -2.91 8.08
N MET A 112 6.58 -2.32 9.23
CA MET A 112 5.26 -2.38 9.88
C MET A 112 4.34 -1.22 9.48
N TYR A 113 4.77 -0.34 8.57
CA TYR A 113 3.94 0.78 8.14
C TYR A 113 2.66 0.29 7.44
N GLY A 114 1.50 0.70 7.94
CA GLY A 114 0.19 0.30 7.42
C GLY A 114 -0.22 -1.14 7.75
N CYS A 115 0.48 -1.81 8.69
CA CYS A 115 0.20 -3.20 9.06
C CYS A 115 -1.17 -3.39 9.73
N GLU A 116 -1.79 -2.33 10.24
CA GLU A 116 -3.13 -2.34 10.83
C GLU A 116 -4.22 -2.76 9.83
N SER A 117 -3.96 -2.58 8.54
CA SER A 117 -4.88 -2.99 7.47
C SER A 117 -4.61 -4.40 6.93
N TRP A 118 -3.57 -5.09 7.42
CA TRP A 118 -3.17 -6.36 6.84
C TRP A 118 -3.97 -7.53 7.40
N THR A 119 -4.51 -8.35 6.50
CA THR A 119 -5.01 -9.69 6.82
C THR A 119 -3.85 -10.68 6.72
N ILE A 120 -3.22 -11.00 7.87
CA ILE A 120 -1.99 -11.80 7.92
C ILE A 120 -2.32 -13.28 7.88
N LYS A 121 -1.85 -13.99 6.85
CA LYS A 121 -1.94 -15.44 6.74
C LYS A 121 -0.77 -16.11 7.49
N LYS A 122 -0.90 -17.39 7.84
CA LYS A 122 0.16 -18.15 8.52
C LYS A 122 1.51 -18.10 7.78
N THR A 123 1.48 -18.14 6.46
CA THR A 123 2.68 -18.03 5.62
C THR A 123 3.34 -16.66 5.67
N ASP A 124 2.56 -15.61 5.92
CA ASP A 124 3.08 -14.25 6.02
C ASP A 124 3.67 -13.99 7.41
N HIS A 125 3.09 -14.56 8.46
CA HIS A 125 3.73 -14.62 9.79
C HIS A 125 5.12 -15.22 9.72
N GLN A 126 5.25 -16.41 9.10
CA GLN A 126 6.55 -17.06 8.93
C GLN A 126 7.58 -16.20 8.19
N ARG A 127 7.14 -15.38 7.22
CA ARG A 127 8.03 -14.46 6.50
C ARG A 127 8.47 -13.30 7.37
N ILE A 128 7.57 -12.77 8.20
CA ILE A 128 7.89 -11.69 9.14
C ILE A 128 8.86 -12.19 10.19
N ASP A 129 8.60 -13.36 10.79
CA ASP A 129 9.47 -14.00 11.77
C ASP A 129 10.87 -14.27 11.19
N ALA A 130 10.93 -14.81 9.96
CA ALA A 130 12.20 -15.03 9.26
C ALA A 130 12.96 -13.72 8.98
N PHE A 131 12.25 -12.62 8.73
CA PHE A 131 12.87 -11.31 8.57
C PHE A 131 13.41 -10.79 9.90
N GLU A 132 12.68 -10.92 11.00
CA GLU A 132 13.13 -10.53 12.34
C GLU A 132 14.40 -11.29 12.76
N LEU A 133 14.43 -12.60 12.51
CA LEU A 133 15.61 -13.43 12.78
C LEU A 133 16.82 -13.08 11.89
N TRP A 134 16.57 -12.57 10.70
CA TRP A 134 17.64 -12.16 9.79
C TRP A 134 18.25 -10.81 10.18
N CYS A 135 17.48 -9.90 10.79
CA CYS A 135 17.96 -8.61 11.27
C CYS A 135 18.92 -8.75 12.48
#